data_7b1e22eaf0923e561da5345cf20a199d
#
_entry.id   7b1e22eaf0923e561da5345cf20a199d
#
_cell.length_a   1.000
_cell.length_b   1.000
_cell.length_c   1.000
_cell.angle_alpha   90.00
_cell.angle_beta   90.00
_cell.angle_gamma   90.00
#
_symmetry.space_group_name_H-M   'P 1'
#
loop_
_entity.id
_entity.type
_entity.pdbx_description
1 polymer ?
#
loop_
_entity_poly.entity_id
_entity_poly.type
_entity_poly.pdbx_seq_one_letter_code
_entity_poly.pdbx_strand_id
1 'polypeptide(L)'
;MTVLRTNLVFVALGLSLLGVVMVYSATYRFSGTEVLFVRLAHLALGIGVFLVVSRVRYTLWRKYANMLYGVVFALLVLVLIPGIGLRINGSSRWLDVGFMSLQPSEFAKIVAVVFVSCALARLKPGHNLPLKPLAAVGVLFGLVLIEPDFGTSVVLLTGVAGALWASEVRTRDLLLSGAGGVVFLAAVMLLAPYRRERFLTFLDPWAVADTSGYQNVQAMIAIKAGGVFGSGPGSGGQGANVPEIDTDMIFALVGEELGVLGMIGVIAAFCFIAIAGVKIALKAPSRMARCVAAGLTTMLTLQAVFNMGAAMLVLPLAGITLPFVSYGGSSLLVCFAAVGLLYRIS
;
A
#
# COMPACT_ATOMS: atom_id res chain seq x y z
N MET A 1 1.09 -18.20 -19.06
CA MET A 1 1.76 -17.23 -18.16
C MET A 1 2.12 -15.94 -18.89
N THR A 2 2.64 -15.99 -20.14
CA THR A 2 3.04 -14.75 -20.86
C THR A 2 1.92 -13.70 -20.95
N VAL A 3 0.72 -14.07 -21.39
CA VAL A 3 -0.42 -13.16 -21.46
C VAL A 3 -0.80 -12.59 -20.09
N LEU A 4 -0.80 -13.43 -19.05
CA LEU A 4 -1.18 -13.00 -17.70
C LEU A 4 -0.23 -11.92 -17.13
N ARG A 5 1.08 -12.13 -17.27
CA ARG A 5 2.10 -11.17 -16.79
C ARG A 5 2.08 -9.87 -17.58
N THR A 6 1.84 -9.96 -18.90
CA THR A 6 1.72 -8.77 -19.74
C THR A 6 0.49 -7.95 -19.37
N ASN A 7 -0.66 -8.59 -19.17
CA ASN A 7 -1.88 -7.91 -18.72
C ASN A 7 -1.73 -7.30 -17.33
N LEU A 8 -0.97 -7.94 -16.41
CA LEU A 8 -0.68 -7.37 -15.09
C LEU A 8 0.06 -6.03 -15.22
N VAL A 9 1.02 -5.94 -16.13
CA VAL A 9 1.75 -4.68 -16.40
C VAL A 9 0.82 -3.63 -17.01
N PHE A 10 -0.02 -4.01 -17.97
CA PHE A 10 -0.98 -3.07 -18.58
C PHE A 10 -1.99 -2.53 -17.56
N VAL A 11 -2.49 -3.37 -16.64
CA VAL A 11 -3.39 -2.93 -15.58
C VAL A 11 -2.68 -1.98 -14.61
N ALA A 12 -1.44 -2.28 -14.22
CA ALA A 12 -0.65 -1.40 -13.36
C ALA A 12 -0.38 -0.03 -14.03
N LEU A 13 -0.03 -0.03 -15.32
CA LEU A 13 0.16 1.20 -16.10
C LEU A 13 -1.16 1.97 -16.26
N GLY A 14 -2.28 1.29 -16.56
CA GLY A 14 -3.60 1.91 -16.67
C GLY A 14 -4.03 2.59 -15.37
N LEU A 15 -3.87 1.92 -14.22
CA LEU A 15 -4.12 2.52 -12.89
C LEU A 15 -3.20 3.72 -12.63
N SER A 16 -1.92 3.63 -13.03
CA SER A 16 -0.98 4.75 -12.82
C SER A 16 -1.30 5.96 -13.70
N LEU A 17 -1.73 5.73 -14.94
CA LEU A 17 -2.21 6.81 -15.84
C LEU A 17 -3.49 7.43 -15.30
N LEU A 18 -4.44 6.62 -14.82
CA LEU A 18 -5.61 7.12 -14.09
C LEU A 18 -5.17 7.97 -12.90
N GLY A 19 -4.17 7.51 -12.13
CA GLY A 19 -3.61 8.26 -11.02
C GLY A 19 -3.01 9.60 -11.42
N VAL A 20 -2.34 9.68 -12.58
CA VAL A 20 -1.85 10.97 -13.12
C VAL A 20 -3.01 11.93 -13.37
N VAL A 21 -4.08 11.46 -14.01
CA VAL A 21 -5.26 12.29 -14.31
C VAL A 21 -5.95 12.74 -13.02
N MET A 22 -6.20 11.82 -12.08
CA MET A 22 -6.92 12.13 -10.83
C MET A 22 -6.11 13.06 -9.92
N VAL A 23 -4.80 12.81 -9.75
CA VAL A 23 -3.93 13.69 -8.94
C VAL A 23 -3.85 15.08 -9.55
N TYR A 24 -3.72 15.17 -10.88
CA TYR A 24 -3.73 16.46 -11.58
C TYR A 24 -5.06 17.19 -11.36
N SER A 25 -6.18 16.51 -11.51
CA SER A 25 -7.50 17.08 -11.26
C SER A 25 -7.65 17.59 -9.83
N ALA A 26 -7.18 16.81 -8.83
CA ALA A 26 -7.22 17.21 -7.42
C ALA A 26 -6.41 18.46 -7.12
N THR A 27 -5.27 18.64 -7.77
CA THR A 27 -4.25 19.64 -7.37
C THR A 27 -4.16 20.85 -8.29
N TYR A 28 -4.69 20.77 -9.51
CA TYR A 28 -4.56 21.83 -10.53
C TYR A 28 -4.97 23.22 -10.04
N ARG A 29 -6.06 23.32 -9.26
CA ARG A 29 -6.57 24.61 -8.73
C ARG A 29 -5.60 25.29 -7.76
N PHE A 30 -4.73 24.54 -7.09
CA PHE A 30 -3.83 25.05 -6.05
C PHE A 30 -2.36 25.12 -6.52
N SER A 31 -1.93 24.17 -7.35
CA SER A 31 -0.51 23.98 -7.70
C SER A 31 -0.25 24.07 -9.22
N GLY A 32 -1.26 24.40 -10.02
CA GLY A 32 -1.11 24.49 -11.46
C GLY A 32 -0.62 23.19 -12.10
N THR A 33 0.33 23.30 -13.04
CA THR A 33 0.87 22.15 -13.79
C THR A 33 2.11 21.51 -13.12
N GLU A 34 2.65 22.08 -12.05
CA GLU A 34 3.89 21.54 -11.43
C GLU A 34 3.72 20.13 -10.92
N VAL A 35 2.61 19.84 -10.24
CA VAL A 35 2.33 18.49 -9.71
C VAL A 35 2.20 17.45 -10.83
N LEU A 36 1.70 17.84 -12.00
CA LEU A 36 1.63 16.95 -13.16
C LEU A 36 3.04 16.49 -13.58
N PHE A 37 4.00 17.42 -13.72
CA PHE A 37 5.36 17.06 -14.09
C PHE A 37 6.05 16.19 -13.03
N VAL A 38 5.86 16.51 -11.75
CA VAL A 38 6.36 15.68 -10.64
C VAL A 38 5.76 14.27 -10.68
N ARG A 39 4.45 14.16 -10.92
CA ARG A 39 3.77 12.87 -11.00
C ARG A 39 4.23 12.04 -12.21
N LEU A 40 4.43 12.68 -13.36
CA LEU A 40 4.98 12.03 -14.56
C LEU A 40 6.43 11.56 -14.32
N ALA A 41 7.24 12.34 -13.62
CA ALA A 41 8.60 11.94 -13.25
C ALA A 41 8.57 10.71 -12.31
N HIS A 42 7.68 10.69 -11.30
CA HIS A 42 7.50 9.52 -10.43
C HIS A 42 7.03 8.29 -11.22
N LEU A 43 6.15 8.46 -12.21
CA LEU A 43 5.73 7.37 -13.09
C LEU A 43 6.89 6.85 -13.94
N ALA A 44 7.68 7.72 -14.54
CA ALA A 44 8.85 7.35 -15.32
C ALA A 44 9.89 6.60 -14.46
N LEU A 45 10.16 7.07 -13.25
CA LEU A 45 11.01 6.38 -12.27
C LEU A 45 10.43 5.02 -11.89
N GLY A 46 9.13 4.92 -11.64
CA GLY A 46 8.43 3.66 -11.33
C GLY A 46 8.58 2.65 -12.47
N ILE A 47 8.39 3.06 -13.72
CA ILE A 47 8.61 2.22 -14.90
C ILE A 47 10.09 1.79 -14.97
N GLY A 48 11.03 2.68 -14.70
CA GLY A 48 12.46 2.36 -14.60
C GLY A 48 12.74 1.28 -13.55
N VAL A 49 12.17 1.42 -12.35
CA VAL A 49 12.25 0.40 -11.28
C VAL A 49 11.65 -0.93 -11.74
N PHE A 50 10.47 -0.92 -12.35
CA PHE A 50 9.87 -2.14 -12.93
C PHE A 50 10.82 -2.82 -13.94
N LEU A 51 11.39 -2.06 -14.87
CA LEU A 51 12.29 -2.61 -15.89
C LEU A 51 13.54 -3.23 -15.28
N VAL A 52 14.13 -2.61 -14.28
CA VAL A 52 15.29 -3.14 -13.56
C VAL A 52 14.90 -4.41 -12.80
N VAL A 53 13.88 -4.34 -11.95
CA VAL A 53 13.45 -5.44 -11.08
C VAL A 53 13.00 -6.65 -11.89
N SER A 54 12.28 -6.44 -13.01
CA SER A 54 11.83 -7.52 -13.89
C SER A 54 12.97 -8.26 -14.60
N ARG A 55 14.16 -7.64 -14.73
CA ARG A 55 15.38 -8.28 -15.30
C ARG A 55 16.22 -8.98 -14.26
N VAL A 56 16.14 -8.57 -13.00
CA VAL A 56 16.91 -9.18 -11.89
C VAL A 56 16.36 -10.55 -11.55
N ARG A 57 17.24 -11.58 -11.51
CA ARG A 57 16.84 -12.93 -11.08
C ARG A 57 16.35 -12.90 -9.64
N TYR A 58 15.16 -13.47 -9.38
CA TYR A 58 14.59 -13.50 -8.03
C TYR A 58 15.49 -14.19 -6.99
N THR A 59 16.43 -15.07 -7.43
CA THR A 59 17.43 -15.70 -6.58
C THR A 59 18.44 -14.72 -5.99
N LEU A 60 18.71 -13.59 -6.65
CA LEU A 60 19.59 -12.54 -6.14
C LEU A 60 18.97 -11.84 -4.93
N TRP A 61 17.65 -11.70 -4.89
CA TRP A 61 16.95 -11.16 -3.72
C TRP A 61 17.21 -11.99 -2.48
N ARG A 62 17.33 -13.32 -2.63
CA ARG A 62 17.73 -14.20 -1.52
C ARG A 62 19.14 -13.90 -1.01
N LYS A 63 20.09 -13.61 -1.92
CA LYS A 63 21.46 -13.27 -1.55
C LYS A 63 21.54 -11.96 -0.76
N TYR A 64 20.75 -10.97 -1.17
CA TYR A 64 20.80 -9.62 -0.60
C TYR A 64 19.69 -9.32 0.42
N ALA A 65 18.84 -10.29 0.77
CA ALA A 65 17.72 -10.07 1.69
C ALA A 65 18.12 -9.48 3.05
N ASN A 66 19.22 -9.97 3.65
CA ASN A 66 19.72 -9.45 4.92
C ASN A 66 20.28 -8.02 4.78
N MET A 67 20.97 -7.74 3.67
CA MET A 67 21.48 -6.40 3.39
C MET A 67 20.33 -5.42 3.18
N LEU A 68 19.33 -5.79 2.39
CA LEU A 68 18.13 -4.96 2.16
C LEU A 68 17.39 -4.70 3.48
N TYR A 69 17.26 -5.72 4.33
CA TYR A 69 16.69 -5.55 5.67
C TYR A 69 17.49 -4.54 6.49
N GLY A 70 18.83 -4.66 6.52
CA GLY A 70 19.71 -3.74 7.25
C GLY A 70 19.62 -2.30 6.73
N VAL A 71 19.56 -2.13 5.40
CA VAL A 71 19.40 -0.80 4.77
C VAL A 71 18.06 -0.17 5.18
N VAL A 72 16.95 -0.91 5.05
CA VAL A 72 15.63 -0.39 5.41
C VAL A 72 15.52 -0.13 6.90
N PHE A 73 16.07 -1.00 7.74
CA PHE A 73 16.15 -0.77 9.19
C PHE A 73 16.91 0.53 9.50
N ALA A 74 18.08 0.75 8.88
CA ALA A 74 18.85 1.98 9.07
C ALA A 74 18.08 3.22 8.61
N LEU A 75 17.37 3.16 7.47
CA LEU A 75 16.54 4.26 6.97
C LEU A 75 15.36 4.57 7.90
N LEU A 76 14.69 3.56 8.46
CA LEU A 76 13.63 3.74 9.46
C LEU A 76 14.15 4.38 10.75
N VAL A 77 15.34 3.97 11.20
CA VAL A 77 15.98 4.62 12.35
C VAL A 77 16.37 6.05 12.02
N LEU A 78 16.93 6.29 10.84
CA LEU A 78 17.39 7.61 10.40
C LEU A 78 16.23 8.63 10.35
N VAL A 79 15.06 8.23 9.87
CA VAL A 79 13.89 9.13 9.79
C VAL A 79 13.36 9.54 11.17
N LEU A 80 13.62 8.74 12.21
CA LEU A 80 13.23 9.05 13.58
C LEU A 80 14.19 10.04 14.26
N ILE A 81 15.38 10.29 13.70
CA ILE A 81 16.36 11.23 14.27
C ILE A 81 15.87 12.66 14.04
N PRO A 82 15.72 13.48 15.10
CA PRO A 82 15.33 14.87 14.98
C PRO A 82 16.30 15.64 14.07
N GLY A 83 15.74 16.40 13.12
CA GLY A 83 16.54 17.20 12.17
C GLY A 83 16.92 16.47 10.88
N ILE A 84 16.73 15.15 10.76
CA ILE A 84 16.96 14.40 9.52
C ILE A 84 15.62 14.07 8.84
N GLY A 85 14.65 13.54 9.60
CA GLY A 85 13.32 13.27 9.09
C GLY A 85 12.52 14.55 8.85
N LEU A 86 11.91 14.69 7.67
CA LEU A 86 10.95 15.75 7.39
C LEU A 86 9.70 15.57 8.23
N ARG A 87 9.36 16.61 8.98
CA ARG A 87 8.16 16.62 9.81
C ARG A 87 6.99 17.21 9.05
N ILE A 88 6.05 16.35 8.62
CA ILE A 88 4.84 16.71 7.89
C ILE A 88 3.64 16.24 8.73
N ASN A 89 2.65 17.11 8.94
CA ASN A 89 1.45 16.82 9.74
C ASN A 89 1.76 16.22 11.13
N GLY A 90 2.82 16.72 11.78
CA GLY A 90 3.20 16.31 13.14
C GLY A 90 3.97 15.00 13.24
N SER A 91 4.24 14.30 12.14
CA SER A 91 5.02 13.05 12.10
C SER A 91 6.23 13.12 11.19
N SER A 92 7.34 12.48 11.60
CA SER A 92 8.56 12.35 10.80
C SER A 92 8.55 11.00 10.12
N ARG A 93 8.24 10.97 8.82
CA ARG A 93 8.10 9.74 8.02
C ARG A 93 8.87 9.77 6.71
N TRP A 94 9.37 10.94 6.32
CA TRP A 94 10.00 11.17 5.02
C TRP A 94 11.44 11.64 5.19
N LEU A 95 12.30 11.21 4.28
CA LEU A 95 13.65 11.70 4.12
C LEU A 95 13.70 12.55 2.84
N ASP A 96 14.27 13.76 2.93
CA ASP A 96 14.51 14.57 1.76
C ASP A 96 15.74 14.04 1.01
N VAL A 97 15.56 13.66 -0.24
CA VAL A 97 16.66 13.26 -1.13
C VAL A 97 16.86 14.28 -2.27
N GLY A 98 16.33 15.50 -2.10
CA GLY A 98 16.49 16.63 -2.99
C GLY A 98 15.44 16.69 -4.10
N PHE A 99 15.33 15.66 -4.94
CA PHE A 99 14.38 15.62 -6.06
C PHE A 99 13.05 14.94 -5.70
N MET A 100 12.97 14.25 -4.58
CA MET A 100 11.75 13.66 -4.04
C MET A 100 11.88 13.38 -2.53
N SER A 101 10.75 13.27 -1.84
CA SER A 101 10.71 12.74 -0.49
C SER A 101 10.62 11.22 -0.51
N LEU A 102 11.52 10.54 0.21
CA LEU A 102 11.55 9.10 0.32
C LEU A 102 10.93 8.67 1.65
N GLN A 103 9.97 7.75 1.60
CA GLN A 103 9.31 7.18 2.77
C GLN A 103 9.88 5.77 3.04
N PRO A 104 10.72 5.58 4.07
CA PRO A 104 11.34 4.28 4.35
C PRO A 104 10.35 3.17 4.65
N SER A 105 9.22 3.47 5.30
CA SER A 105 8.17 2.50 5.64
C SER A 105 7.53 1.88 4.39
N GLU A 106 7.47 2.57 3.25
CA GLU A 106 7.02 2.01 1.98
C GLU A 106 7.93 0.86 1.52
N PHE A 107 9.26 1.06 1.60
CA PHE A 107 10.24 0.02 1.25
C PHE A 107 10.26 -1.12 2.26
N ALA A 108 9.97 -0.83 3.54
CA ALA A 108 9.90 -1.85 4.59
C ALA A 108 8.86 -2.93 4.27
N LYS A 109 7.75 -2.59 3.65
CA LYS A 109 6.70 -3.55 3.25
C LYS A 109 7.23 -4.64 2.32
N ILE A 110 7.87 -4.23 1.21
CA ILE A 110 8.39 -5.19 0.21
C ILE A 110 9.59 -5.98 0.76
N VAL A 111 10.48 -5.31 1.50
CA VAL A 111 11.65 -5.95 2.09
C VAL A 111 11.26 -6.97 3.16
N ALA A 112 10.27 -6.68 4.01
CA ALA A 112 9.74 -7.63 4.99
C ALA A 112 9.18 -8.90 4.31
N VAL A 113 8.40 -8.75 3.23
CA VAL A 113 7.89 -9.88 2.45
C VAL A 113 9.02 -10.72 1.88
N VAL A 114 10.00 -10.11 1.21
CA VAL A 114 11.14 -10.81 0.62
C VAL A 114 11.98 -11.51 1.69
N PHE A 115 12.30 -10.81 2.78
CA PHE A 115 13.12 -11.32 3.89
C PHE A 115 12.49 -12.57 4.53
N VAL A 116 11.21 -12.49 4.90
CA VAL A 116 10.48 -13.64 5.48
C VAL A 116 10.38 -14.77 4.46
N SER A 117 10.07 -14.48 3.19
CA SER A 117 9.98 -15.53 2.15
C SER A 117 11.30 -16.28 1.95
N CYS A 118 12.45 -15.59 2.07
CA CYS A 118 13.77 -16.23 2.03
C CYS A 118 14.00 -17.18 3.21
N ALA A 119 13.54 -16.84 4.40
CA ALA A 119 13.62 -17.68 5.58
C ALA A 119 12.68 -18.90 5.46
N LEU A 120 11.42 -18.68 5.03
CA LEU A 120 10.41 -19.71 4.84
C LEU A 120 10.82 -20.76 3.79
N ALA A 121 11.54 -20.34 2.75
CA ALA A 121 12.04 -21.25 1.72
C ALA A 121 13.04 -22.30 2.21
N ARG A 122 13.64 -22.10 3.39
CA ARG A 122 14.61 -23.04 4.00
C ARG A 122 13.95 -24.07 4.91
N LEU A 123 12.68 -23.89 5.23
CA LEU A 123 11.96 -24.73 6.19
C LEU A 123 11.23 -25.90 5.47
N LYS A 124 10.98 -27.00 6.16
CA LYS A 124 10.20 -28.14 5.62
C LYS A 124 8.70 -27.81 5.61
N PRO A 125 7.88 -28.42 4.74
CA PRO A 125 6.41 -28.33 4.84
C PRO A 125 5.90 -28.73 6.23
N GLY A 126 4.87 -28.04 6.73
CA GLY A 126 4.30 -28.30 8.06
C GLY A 126 5.20 -27.87 9.22
N HIS A 127 6.17 -26.98 8.99
CA HIS A 127 7.02 -26.43 10.06
C HIS A 127 6.22 -25.52 11.02
N ASN A 128 6.78 -25.30 12.20
CA ASN A 128 6.29 -24.30 13.15
C ASN A 128 6.57 -22.89 12.63
N LEU A 129 5.93 -21.89 13.23
CA LEU A 129 6.23 -20.48 12.94
C LEU A 129 7.72 -20.17 13.08
N PRO A 130 8.34 -19.52 12.10
CA PRO A 130 9.74 -19.11 12.16
C PRO A 130 9.91 -17.85 13.03
N LEU A 131 9.96 -18.02 14.35
CA LEU A 131 9.96 -16.91 15.32
C LEU A 131 11.08 -15.89 15.08
N LYS A 132 12.30 -16.34 14.72
CA LYS A 132 13.44 -15.43 14.49
C LYS A 132 13.20 -14.45 13.33
N PRO A 133 12.83 -14.86 12.10
CA PRO A 133 12.47 -13.94 11.03
C PRO A 133 11.25 -13.09 11.36
N LEU A 134 10.26 -13.63 12.06
CA LEU A 134 9.08 -12.87 12.46
C LEU A 134 9.41 -11.81 13.51
N ALA A 135 10.28 -12.10 14.47
CA ALA A 135 10.77 -11.10 15.43
C ALA A 135 11.53 -9.96 14.72
N ALA A 136 12.36 -10.27 13.70
CA ALA A 136 13.01 -9.24 12.89
C ALA A 136 11.99 -8.36 12.15
N VAL A 137 10.94 -8.95 11.56
CA VAL A 137 9.84 -8.16 10.97
C VAL A 137 9.09 -7.37 12.03
N GLY A 138 8.91 -7.92 13.23
CA GLY A 138 8.33 -7.22 14.37
C GLY A 138 9.10 -5.95 14.75
N VAL A 139 10.43 -5.95 14.59
CA VAL A 139 11.25 -4.74 14.78
C VAL A 139 10.93 -3.68 13.71
N LEU A 140 10.87 -4.05 12.42
CA LEU A 140 10.48 -3.11 11.36
C LEU A 140 9.05 -2.56 11.60
N PHE A 141 8.12 -3.44 11.94
CA PHE A 141 6.76 -3.06 12.30
C PHE A 141 6.74 -2.06 13.46
N GLY A 142 7.50 -2.31 14.52
CA GLY A 142 7.59 -1.42 15.67
C GLY A 142 8.16 -0.05 15.33
N LEU A 143 9.19 0.02 14.47
CA LEU A 143 9.75 1.29 13.99
C LEU A 143 8.71 2.08 13.18
N VAL A 144 8.01 1.44 12.23
CA VAL A 144 6.94 2.08 11.44
C VAL A 144 5.80 2.55 12.35
N LEU A 145 5.49 1.81 13.42
CA LEU A 145 4.47 2.19 14.39
C LEU A 145 4.89 3.40 15.24
N ILE A 146 6.18 3.55 15.53
CA ILE A 146 6.76 4.72 16.21
C ILE A 146 6.73 5.96 15.30
N GLU A 147 6.77 5.81 13.96
CA GLU A 147 6.54 6.89 12.98
C GLU A 147 5.09 7.38 12.92
N PRO A 148 4.21 7.10 13.83
CA PRO A 148 2.74 7.00 13.89
C PRO A 148 2.06 6.53 12.59
N ASP A 149 2.70 5.66 11.80
CA ASP A 149 2.17 5.14 10.53
C ASP A 149 1.50 3.76 10.73
N PHE A 150 0.33 3.80 11.35
CA PHE A 150 -0.46 2.59 11.63
C PHE A 150 -0.91 1.87 10.35
N GLY A 151 -1.33 2.63 9.34
CA GLY A 151 -1.82 2.06 8.07
C GLY A 151 -0.74 1.25 7.35
N THR A 152 0.44 1.83 7.14
CA THR A 152 1.56 1.13 6.50
C THR A 152 2.05 -0.06 7.34
N SER A 153 2.03 0.04 8.68
CA SER A 153 2.38 -1.09 9.55
C SER A 153 1.41 -2.27 9.41
N VAL A 154 0.10 -2.02 9.28
CA VAL A 154 -0.90 -3.06 8.99
C VAL A 154 -0.65 -3.70 7.62
N VAL A 155 -0.42 -2.89 6.57
CA VAL A 155 -0.14 -3.41 5.21
C VAL A 155 1.13 -4.26 5.18
N LEU A 156 2.18 -3.88 5.93
CA LEU A 156 3.39 -4.69 6.09
C LEU A 156 3.05 -6.08 6.63
N LEU A 157 2.25 -6.16 7.69
CA LEU A 157 1.83 -7.45 8.28
C LEU A 157 0.96 -8.28 7.32
N THR A 158 0.08 -7.65 6.54
CA THR A 158 -0.73 -8.39 5.55
C THR A 158 0.12 -9.05 4.48
N GLY A 159 1.17 -8.37 4.00
CA GLY A 159 2.13 -8.96 3.07
C GLY A 159 2.88 -10.15 3.66
N VAL A 160 3.32 -10.03 4.92
CA VAL A 160 3.96 -11.14 5.64
C VAL A 160 3.00 -12.30 5.87
N ALA A 161 1.74 -12.02 6.24
CA ALA A 161 0.70 -13.04 6.40
C ALA A 161 0.43 -13.81 5.09
N GLY A 162 0.38 -13.11 3.94
CA GLY A 162 0.27 -13.75 2.63
C GLY A 162 1.47 -14.68 2.32
N ALA A 163 2.69 -14.28 2.67
CA ALA A 163 3.87 -15.12 2.52
C ALA A 163 3.83 -16.36 3.44
N LEU A 164 3.39 -16.20 4.69
CA LEU A 164 3.20 -17.30 5.65
C LEU A 164 2.15 -18.28 5.16
N TRP A 165 1.00 -17.79 4.68
CA TRP A 165 -0.06 -18.63 4.13
C TRP A 165 0.45 -19.54 3.01
N ALA A 166 1.24 -18.98 2.08
CA ALA A 166 1.80 -19.72 0.95
C ALA A 166 2.97 -20.65 1.33
N SER A 167 3.49 -20.58 2.55
CA SER A 167 4.69 -21.30 2.99
C SER A 167 4.42 -22.70 3.56
N GLU A 168 3.13 -23.11 3.67
CA GLU A 168 2.77 -24.40 4.25
C GLU A 168 3.17 -24.53 5.74
N VAL A 169 3.10 -23.44 6.49
CA VAL A 169 3.15 -23.44 7.95
C VAL A 169 1.98 -24.25 8.49
N ARG A 170 2.10 -24.86 9.67
CA ARG A 170 0.99 -25.54 10.33
C ARG A 170 -0.23 -24.62 10.45
N THR A 171 -1.36 -25.08 9.98
CA THR A 171 -2.62 -24.30 9.98
C THR A 171 -2.98 -23.78 11.37
N ARG A 172 -2.76 -24.58 12.41
CA ARG A 172 -2.96 -24.16 13.81
C ARG A 172 -2.13 -22.92 14.16
N ASP A 173 -0.83 -22.93 13.84
CA ASP A 173 0.10 -21.84 14.18
C ASP A 173 -0.26 -20.58 13.39
N LEU A 174 -0.69 -20.76 12.13
CA LEU A 174 -1.14 -19.66 11.28
C LEU A 174 -2.44 -19.02 11.84
N LEU A 175 -3.41 -19.83 12.26
CA LEU A 175 -4.66 -19.33 12.87
C LEU A 175 -4.39 -18.64 14.20
N LEU A 176 -3.56 -19.22 15.06
CA LEU A 176 -3.19 -18.62 16.35
C LEU A 176 -2.42 -17.30 16.16
N SER A 177 -1.48 -17.24 15.20
CA SER A 177 -0.76 -16.00 14.91
C SER A 177 -1.67 -14.93 14.28
N GLY A 178 -2.60 -15.34 13.42
CA GLY A 178 -3.61 -14.46 12.86
C GLY A 178 -4.54 -13.88 13.93
N ALA A 179 -5.10 -14.73 14.79
CA ALA A 179 -5.93 -14.29 15.91
C ALA A 179 -5.15 -13.38 16.89
N GLY A 180 -3.93 -13.77 17.27
CA GLY A 180 -3.05 -12.95 18.11
C GLY A 180 -2.70 -11.62 17.46
N GLY A 181 -2.47 -11.60 16.14
CA GLY A 181 -2.22 -10.38 15.37
C GLY A 181 -3.43 -9.43 15.38
N VAL A 182 -4.64 -9.96 15.18
CA VAL A 182 -5.87 -9.16 15.25
C VAL A 182 -6.07 -8.56 16.64
N VAL A 183 -5.92 -9.37 17.70
CA VAL A 183 -6.02 -8.89 19.09
C VAL A 183 -4.97 -7.83 19.37
N PHE A 184 -3.73 -8.04 18.94
CA PHE A 184 -2.64 -7.07 19.11
C PHE A 184 -2.92 -5.75 18.37
N LEU A 185 -3.37 -5.81 17.09
CA LEU A 185 -3.71 -4.61 16.33
C LEU A 185 -4.90 -3.87 16.94
N ALA A 186 -5.90 -4.58 17.44
CA ALA A 186 -7.02 -3.99 18.18
C ALA A 186 -6.53 -3.29 19.45
N ALA A 187 -5.64 -3.91 20.22
CA ALA A 187 -5.06 -3.30 21.40
C ALA A 187 -4.25 -2.03 21.05
N VAL A 188 -3.39 -2.07 20.02
CA VAL A 188 -2.62 -0.92 19.53
C VAL A 188 -3.54 0.21 19.05
N MET A 189 -4.68 -0.12 18.46
CA MET A 189 -5.68 0.84 18.00
C MET A 189 -6.38 1.51 19.18
N LEU A 190 -6.80 0.74 20.19
CA LEU A 190 -7.57 1.24 21.32
C LEU A 190 -6.71 2.01 22.35
N LEU A 191 -5.43 1.65 22.50
CA LEU A 191 -4.53 2.27 23.47
C LEU A 191 -4.07 3.67 23.07
N ALA A 192 -4.06 4.01 21.75
CA ALA A 192 -3.68 5.33 21.29
C ALA A 192 -4.91 6.23 21.11
N PRO A 193 -5.04 7.36 21.84
CA PRO A 193 -6.23 8.23 21.77
C PRO A 193 -6.61 8.65 20.35
N TYR A 194 -5.63 9.08 19.54
CA TYR A 194 -5.83 9.48 18.15
C TYR A 194 -6.40 8.36 17.26
N ARG A 195 -5.92 7.10 17.44
CA ARG A 195 -6.40 5.96 16.66
C ARG A 195 -7.80 5.54 17.09
N ARG A 196 -8.04 5.59 18.41
CA ARG A 196 -9.37 5.31 18.96
C ARG A 196 -10.38 6.33 18.46
N GLU A 197 -10.04 7.62 18.39
CA GLU A 197 -10.90 8.66 17.85
C GLU A 197 -11.26 8.36 16.38
N ARG A 198 -10.30 8.02 15.53
CA ARG A 198 -10.57 7.63 14.13
C ARG A 198 -11.52 6.44 14.02
N PHE A 199 -11.43 5.47 14.92
CA PHE A 199 -12.34 4.34 14.93
C PHE A 199 -13.75 4.72 15.39
N LEU A 200 -13.88 5.55 16.40
CA LEU A 200 -15.17 6.06 16.87
C LEU A 200 -15.84 6.95 15.80
N THR A 201 -15.07 7.81 15.17
CA THR A 201 -15.52 8.63 14.03
C THR A 201 -16.05 7.77 12.87
N PHE A 202 -15.45 6.61 12.61
CA PHE A 202 -15.93 5.66 11.59
C PHE A 202 -17.31 5.10 11.92
N LEU A 203 -17.65 4.89 13.20
CA LEU A 203 -18.95 4.34 13.61
C LEU A 203 -20.09 5.35 13.44
N ASP A 204 -19.84 6.63 13.69
CA ASP A 204 -20.81 7.72 13.45
C ASP A 204 -20.09 8.99 12.99
N PRO A 205 -19.75 9.09 11.69
CA PRO A 205 -19.03 10.25 11.16
C PRO A 205 -19.90 11.52 11.12
N TRP A 206 -21.24 11.35 11.06
CA TRP A 206 -22.16 12.47 10.98
C TRP A 206 -22.30 13.22 12.30
N ALA A 207 -22.20 12.53 13.43
CA ALA A 207 -22.23 13.15 14.76
C ALA A 207 -21.02 14.09 15.00
N VAL A 208 -19.93 13.92 14.26
CA VAL A 208 -18.68 14.70 14.37
C VAL A 208 -18.26 15.29 13.02
N ALA A 209 -19.26 15.62 12.17
CA ALA A 209 -19.05 16.06 10.79
C ALA A 209 -18.21 17.34 10.65
N ASP A 210 -18.26 18.24 11.65
CA ASP A 210 -17.54 19.51 11.64
C ASP A 210 -16.12 19.40 12.26
N THR A 211 -15.72 18.20 12.71
CA THR A 211 -14.44 17.94 13.39
C THR A 211 -13.74 16.73 12.82
N SER A 212 -13.55 15.67 13.59
CA SER A 212 -12.83 14.46 13.18
C SER A 212 -13.52 13.66 12.06
N GLY A 213 -14.85 13.81 11.87
CA GLY A 213 -15.62 13.18 10.80
C GLY A 213 -15.63 13.95 9.48
N TYR A 214 -15.13 15.19 9.46
CA TYR A 214 -15.21 16.05 8.29
C TYR A 214 -14.71 15.41 7.01
N GLN A 215 -13.51 14.84 7.04
CA GLN A 215 -12.90 14.15 5.89
C GLN A 215 -13.78 13.01 5.33
N ASN A 216 -14.34 12.20 6.22
CA ASN A 216 -15.19 11.05 5.87
C ASN A 216 -16.52 11.49 5.26
N VAL A 217 -17.15 12.50 5.85
CA VAL A 217 -18.42 13.06 5.38
C VAL A 217 -18.25 13.74 4.02
N GLN A 218 -17.20 14.54 3.83
CA GLN A 218 -16.92 15.19 2.55
C GLN A 218 -16.61 14.16 1.44
N ALA A 219 -15.89 13.08 1.76
CA ALA A 219 -15.64 11.99 0.80
C ALA A 219 -16.95 11.33 0.34
N MET A 220 -17.90 11.07 1.26
CA MET A 220 -19.21 10.52 0.92
C MET A 220 -20.06 11.48 0.08
N ILE A 221 -20.01 12.78 0.38
CA ILE A 221 -20.71 13.81 -0.40
C ILE A 221 -20.15 13.84 -1.83
N ALA A 222 -18.82 13.80 -1.99
CA ALA A 222 -18.17 13.76 -3.28
C ALA A 222 -18.56 12.51 -4.10
N ILE A 223 -18.51 11.31 -3.52
CA ILE A 223 -18.94 10.08 -4.18
C ILE A 223 -20.43 10.19 -4.62
N LYS A 224 -21.29 10.69 -3.74
CA LYS A 224 -22.73 10.84 -4.04
C LYS A 224 -22.96 11.83 -5.18
N ALA A 225 -22.20 12.92 -5.24
CA ALA A 225 -22.32 13.94 -6.28
C ALA A 225 -21.99 13.38 -7.67
N GLY A 226 -21.08 12.40 -7.79
CA GLY A 226 -20.71 11.81 -9.07
C GLY A 226 -21.76 10.91 -9.71
N GLY A 227 -22.69 10.36 -8.94
CA GLY A 227 -23.75 9.49 -9.48
C GLY A 227 -23.17 8.28 -10.24
N VAL A 228 -23.85 7.85 -11.32
CA VAL A 228 -23.47 6.68 -12.09
C VAL A 228 -22.30 6.97 -13.06
N PHE A 229 -22.32 8.09 -13.74
CA PHE A 229 -21.39 8.42 -14.84
C PHE A 229 -20.29 9.41 -14.44
N GLY A 230 -20.37 10.00 -13.25
CA GLY A 230 -19.45 11.04 -12.79
C GLY A 230 -19.79 12.42 -13.34
N SER A 231 -19.14 13.42 -12.77
CA SER A 231 -19.24 14.83 -13.22
C SER A 231 -18.28 15.16 -14.39
N GLY A 232 -17.38 14.25 -14.73
CA GLY A 232 -16.29 14.40 -15.69
C GLY A 232 -14.95 14.77 -15.05
N PRO A 233 -13.82 14.41 -15.67
CA PRO A 233 -12.48 14.75 -15.19
C PRO A 233 -12.28 16.26 -15.08
N GLY A 234 -11.75 16.73 -13.95
CA GLY A 234 -11.51 18.16 -13.68
C GLY A 234 -12.73 18.98 -13.26
N SER A 235 -13.92 18.38 -13.24
CA SER A 235 -15.18 19.04 -12.85
C SER A 235 -15.54 18.83 -11.38
N GLY A 236 -14.76 18.04 -10.63
CA GLY A 236 -14.97 17.75 -9.23
C GLY A 236 -15.00 19.00 -8.36
N GLY A 237 -16.21 19.44 -7.97
CA GLY A 237 -16.41 20.61 -7.11
C GLY A 237 -16.35 20.27 -5.63
N GLN A 238 -16.89 19.12 -5.27
CA GLN A 238 -16.95 18.63 -3.88
C GLN A 238 -15.61 18.06 -3.41
N GLY A 239 -14.85 17.41 -4.30
CA GLY A 239 -13.52 16.88 -4.01
C GLY A 239 -12.55 17.93 -3.47
N ALA A 240 -12.70 19.20 -3.88
CA ALA A 240 -11.89 20.31 -3.36
C ALA A 240 -12.07 20.55 -1.84
N ASN A 241 -13.17 20.08 -1.26
CA ASN A 241 -13.45 20.20 0.17
C ASN A 241 -12.97 18.97 0.97
N VAL A 242 -12.51 17.92 0.30
CA VAL A 242 -12.05 16.69 0.94
C VAL A 242 -10.57 16.82 1.30
N PRO A 243 -10.19 16.81 2.58
CA PRO A 243 -8.78 16.77 2.97
C PRO A 243 -8.09 15.53 2.40
N GLU A 244 -6.81 15.66 2.00
CA GLU A 244 -5.98 14.54 1.49
C GLU A 244 -6.65 13.81 0.30
N ILE A 245 -7.36 14.55 -0.56
CA ILE A 245 -8.10 13.99 -1.71
C ILE A 245 -7.17 13.35 -2.75
N ASP A 246 -5.95 13.84 -2.89
CA ASP A 246 -4.93 13.34 -3.81
C ASP A 246 -4.14 12.13 -3.26
N THR A 247 -4.25 11.86 -1.97
CA THR A 247 -3.54 10.78 -1.27
C THR A 247 -4.52 9.71 -0.77
N ASP A 248 -5.02 9.86 0.45
CA ASP A 248 -5.79 8.82 1.15
C ASP A 248 -7.23 8.71 0.65
N MET A 249 -7.79 9.78 0.09
CA MET A 249 -9.18 9.85 -0.36
C MET A 249 -9.34 9.91 -1.89
N ILE A 250 -8.30 9.55 -2.64
CA ILE A 250 -8.33 9.62 -4.12
C ILE A 250 -9.47 8.81 -4.72
N PHE A 251 -9.90 7.72 -4.07
CA PHE A 251 -11.01 6.90 -4.54
C PHE A 251 -12.35 7.63 -4.44
N ALA A 252 -12.50 8.59 -3.52
CA ALA A 252 -13.67 9.46 -3.48
C ALA A 252 -13.71 10.40 -4.68
N LEU A 253 -12.56 10.92 -5.12
CA LEU A 253 -12.45 11.72 -6.35
C LEU A 253 -12.77 10.89 -7.59
N VAL A 254 -12.29 9.63 -7.65
CA VAL A 254 -12.70 8.70 -8.73
C VAL A 254 -14.22 8.54 -8.75
N GLY A 255 -14.86 8.43 -7.56
CA GLY A 255 -16.31 8.35 -7.44
C GLY A 255 -17.03 9.63 -7.91
N GLU A 256 -16.51 10.83 -7.60
CA GLU A 256 -17.07 12.10 -8.06
C GLU A 256 -16.91 12.30 -9.56
N GLU A 257 -15.73 12.14 -10.10
CA GLU A 257 -15.43 12.50 -11.49
C GLU A 257 -15.79 11.42 -12.50
N LEU A 258 -15.64 10.14 -12.15
CA LEU A 258 -15.92 9.00 -13.04
C LEU A 258 -17.15 8.19 -12.62
N GLY A 259 -17.79 8.56 -11.52
CA GLY A 259 -19.00 7.91 -11.02
C GLY A 259 -18.78 6.46 -10.55
N VAL A 260 -19.89 5.78 -10.34
CA VAL A 260 -19.90 4.36 -9.95
C VAL A 260 -19.18 3.49 -10.99
N LEU A 261 -19.28 3.81 -12.28
CA LEU A 261 -18.59 3.05 -13.34
C LEU A 261 -17.07 3.14 -13.20
N GLY A 262 -16.51 4.32 -12.89
CA GLY A 262 -15.09 4.49 -12.61
C GLY A 262 -14.64 3.71 -11.37
N MET A 263 -15.43 3.76 -10.29
CA MET A 263 -15.17 2.99 -9.07
C MET A 263 -15.14 1.48 -9.34
N ILE A 264 -16.13 0.95 -10.09
CA ILE A 264 -16.17 -0.47 -10.49
C ILE A 264 -14.95 -0.83 -11.34
N GLY A 265 -14.53 0.05 -12.27
CA GLY A 265 -13.34 -0.15 -13.10
C GLY A 265 -12.07 -0.31 -12.26
N VAL A 266 -11.87 0.55 -11.26
CA VAL A 266 -10.73 0.47 -10.33
C VAL A 266 -10.79 -0.80 -9.48
N ILE A 267 -11.95 -1.14 -8.93
CA ILE A 267 -12.15 -2.38 -8.15
C ILE A 267 -11.85 -3.61 -9.03
N ALA A 268 -12.36 -3.65 -10.26
CA ALA A 268 -12.10 -4.75 -11.21
C ALA A 268 -10.61 -4.89 -11.54
N ALA A 269 -9.88 -3.76 -11.68
CA ALA A 269 -8.44 -3.77 -11.89
C ALA A 269 -7.68 -4.41 -10.71
N PHE A 270 -8.03 -4.08 -9.46
CA PHE A 270 -7.43 -4.71 -8.29
C PHE A 270 -7.85 -6.16 -8.10
N CYS A 271 -9.09 -6.54 -8.43
CA CYS A 271 -9.51 -7.95 -8.50
C CYS A 271 -8.66 -8.72 -9.52
N PHE A 272 -8.38 -8.12 -10.70
CA PHE A 272 -7.50 -8.73 -11.68
C PHE A 272 -6.07 -8.91 -11.12
N ILE A 273 -5.49 -7.90 -10.45
CA ILE A 273 -4.17 -7.99 -9.82
C ILE A 273 -4.15 -9.14 -8.79
N ALA A 274 -5.20 -9.26 -7.96
CA ALA A 274 -5.34 -10.35 -6.99
C ALA A 274 -5.35 -11.73 -7.67
N ILE A 275 -6.21 -11.92 -8.68
CA ILE A 275 -6.33 -13.17 -9.42
C ILE A 275 -5.03 -13.52 -10.14
N ALA A 276 -4.41 -12.54 -10.78
CA ALA A 276 -3.14 -12.72 -11.50
C ALA A 276 -2.03 -13.11 -10.53
N GLY A 277 -1.89 -12.41 -9.41
CA GLY A 277 -0.89 -12.69 -8.39
C GLY A 277 -1.06 -14.06 -7.74
N VAL A 278 -2.29 -14.47 -7.42
CA VAL A 278 -2.58 -15.83 -6.92
C VAL A 278 -2.19 -16.89 -7.96
N LYS A 279 -2.54 -16.70 -9.24
CA LYS A 279 -2.15 -17.62 -10.31
C LYS A 279 -0.62 -17.71 -10.47
N ILE A 280 0.09 -16.58 -10.31
CA ILE A 280 1.56 -16.53 -10.34
C ILE A 280 2.12 -17.31 -9.13
N ALA A 281 1.59 -17.09 -7.93
CA ALA A 281 2.02 -17.78 -6.72
C ALA A 281 1.83 -19.31 -6.82
N LEU A 282 0.67 -19.76 -7.32
CA LEU A 282 0.38 -21.18 -7.49
C LEU A 282 1.29 -21.88 -8.52
N LYS A 283 1.76 -21.17 -9.55
CA LYS A 283 2.64 -21.68 -10.59
C LYS A 283 4.12 -21.32 -10.39
N ALA A 284 4.45 -20.74 -9.24
CA ALA A 284 5.81 -20.28 -8.97
C ALA A 284 6.84 -21.43 -8.98
N PRO A 285 8.03 -21.20 -9.55
CA PRO A 285 9.03 -22.25 -9.78
C PRO A 285 9.73 -22.73 -8.50
N SER A 286 9.59 -22.01 -7.40
CA SER A 286 10.20 -22.36 -6.11
C SER A 286 9.30 -21.88 -4.95
N ARG A 287 9.52 -22.48 -3.77
CA ARG A 287 8.81 -22.10 -2.54
C ARG A 287 9.03 -20.62 -2.17
N MET A 288 10.28 -20.13 -2.32
CA MET A 288 10.58 -18.71 -2.12
C MET A 288 9.74 -17.83 -3.06
N ALA A 289 9.75 -18.14 -4.36
CA ALA A 289 9.00 -17.38 -5.36
C ALA A 289 7.50 -17.39 -5.05
N ARG A 290 6.95 -18.54 -4.63
CA ARG A 290 5.55 -18.66 -4.20
C ARG A 290 5.22 -17.76 -3.02
N CYS A 291 6.05 -17.77 -1.95
CA CYS A 291 5.86 -16.93 -0.78
C CYS A 291 5.97 -15.43 -1.12
N VAL A 292 6.97 -15.03 -1.95
CA VAL A 292 7.11 -13.64 -2.41
C VAL A 292 5.89 -13.22 -3.21
N ALA A 293 5.46 -14.05 -4.19
CA ALA A 293 4.32 -13.71 -5.03
C ALA A 293 3.03 -13.57 -4.23
N ALA A 294 2.76 -14.50 -3.31
CA ALA A 294 1.60 -14.43 -2.42
C ALA A 294 1.65 -13.20 -1.51
N GLY A 295 2.80 -12.95 -0.87
CA GLY A 295 2.97 -11.80 0.04
C GLY A 295 2.79 -10.46 -0.68
N LEU A 296 3.41 -10.27 -1.84
CA LEU A 296 3.26 -9.03 -2.62
C LEU A 296 1.84 -8.83 -3.15
N THR A 297 1.20 -9.91 -3.58
CA THR A 297 -0.20 -9.85 -4.03
C THR A 297 -1.12 -9.44 -2.88
N THR A 298 -1.00 -10.08 -1.72
CA THR A 298 -1.80 -9.76 -0.53
C THR A 298 -1.55 -8.31 -0.09
N MET A 299 -0.29 -7.87 -0.08
CA MET A 299 0.10 -6.51 0.26
C MET A 299 -0.60 -5.48 -0.65
N LEU A 300 -0.47 -5.62 -1.97
CA LEU A 300 -1.06 -4.67 -2.93
C LEU A 300 -2.59 -4.67 -2.88
N THR A 301 -3.21 -5.85 -2.83
CA THR A 301 -4.66 -5.96 -2.87
C THR A 301 -5.32 -5.52 -1.57
N LEU A 302 -4.78 -5.87 -0.40
CA LEU A 302 -5.34 -5.43 0.87
C LEU A 302 -5.09 -3.94 1.12
N GLN A 303 -3.95 -3.39 0.68
CA GLN A 303 -3.73 -1.94 0.71
C GLN A 303 -4.82 -1.22 -0.10
N ALA A 304 -5.15 -1.71 -1.29
CA ALA A 304 -6.22 -1.14 -2.10
C ALA A 304 -7.60 -1.29 -1.43
N VAL A 305 -7.91 -2.47 -0.88
CA VAL A 305 -9.17 -2.71 -0.15
C VAL A 305 -9.31 -1.75 1.03
N PHE A 306 -8.25 -1.54 1.82
CA PHE A 306 -8.28 -0.62 2.95
C PHE A 306 -8.50 0.83 2.50
N ASN A 307 -7.82 1.30 1.44
CA ASN A 307 -8.00 2.66 0.94
C ASN A 307 -9.41 2.87 0.37
N MET A 308 -9.84 2.01 -0.55
CA MET A 308 -11.18 2.10 -1.16
C MET A 308 -12.28 1.95 -0.10
N GLY A 309 -12.10 1.01 0.84
CA GLY A 309 -13.05 0.79 1.94
C GLY A 309 -13.16 1.99 2.88
N ALA A 310 -12.04 2.67 3.15
CA ALA A 310 -12.04 3.89 3.97
C ALA A 310 -12.75 5.05 3.27
N ALA A 311 -12.51 5.26 1.97
CA ALA A 311 -13.18 6.29 1.19
C ALA A 311 -14.70 6.08 1.09
N MET A 312 -15.16 4.81 1.08
CA MET A 312 -16.57 4.43 1.07
C MET A 312 -17.19 4.28 2.47
N LEU A 313 -16.48 4.56 3.54
CA LEU A 313 -16.91 4.31 4.93
C LEU A 313 -17.33 2.86 5.20
N VAL A 314 -16.71 1.90 4.55
CA VAL A 314 -16.85 0.45 4.85
C VAL A 314 -15.77 0.00 5.84
N LEU A 315 -14.64 0.70 5.87
CA LEU A 315 -13.52 0.48 6.77
C LEU A 315 -13.08 1.80 7.42
N PRO A 316 -12.47 1.75 8.63
CA PRO A 316 -11.95 2.95 9.27
C PRO A 316 -10.78 3.52 8.47
N LEU A 317 -10.63 4.85 8.51
CA LEU A 317 -9.55 5.57 7.84
C LEU A 317 -8.18 5.17 8.39
N ALA A 318 -7.35 4.59 7.53
CA ALA A 318 -6.03 4.09 7.90
C ALA A 318 -4.86 4.99 7.46
N GLY A 319 -5.11 6.02 6.64
CA GLY A 319 -4.06 6.92 6.15
C GLY A 319 -3.07 6.21 5.23
N ILE A 320 -3.55 5.45 4.26
CA ILE A 320 -2.73 4.70 3.29
C ILE A 320 -3.14 5.02 1.86
N THR A 321 -2.14 5.10 0.99
CA THR A 321 -2.35 5.41 -0.43
C THR A 321 -3.01 4.25 -1.18
N LEU A 322 -3.83 4.56 -2.20
CA LEU A 322 -4.31 3.59 -3.18
C LEU A 322 -3.16 3.24 -4.15
N PRO A 323 -2.70 1.98 -4.20
CA PRO A 323 -1.56 1.60 -5.04
C PRO A 323 -1.73 2.07 -6.49
N PHE A 324 -0.67 2.60 -7.09
CA PHE A 324 -0.59 3.16 -8.45
C PHE A 324 -1.37 4.48 -8.66
N VAL A 325 -2.47 4.71 -7.96
CA VAL A 325 -3.41 5.82 -8.22
C VAL A 325 -3.08 7.05 -7.38
N SER A 326 -2.95 6.91 -6.05
CA SER A 326 -2.71 8.04 -5.13
C SER A 326 -1.40 8.78 -5.41
N TYR A 327 -1.34 10.05 -5.01
CA TYR A 327 -0.08 10.77 -4.94
C TYR A 327 0.85 10.16 -3.90
N GLY A 328 2.09 9.88 -4.31
CA GLY A 328 3.11 9.28 -3.44
C GLY A 328 4.23 8.65 -4.28
N GLY A 329 5.40 9.33 -4.37
CA GLY A 329 6.53 8.85 -5.17
C GLY A 329 7.04 7.49 -4.68
N SER A 330 7.34 7.37 -3.38
CA SER A 330 7.86 6.13 -2.79
C SER A 330 6.88 4.96 -2.91
N SER A 331 5.58 5.22 -2.70
CA SER A 331 4.53 4.20 -2.84
C SER A 331 4.45 3.68 -4.28
N LEU A 332 4.51 4.58 -5.27
CA LEU A 332 4.50 4.21 -6.68
C LEU A 332 5.72 3.35 -7.07
N LEU A 333 6.92 3.74 -6.61
CA LEU A 333 8.14 2.96 -6.84
C LEU A 333 8.04 1.54 -6.27
N VAL A 334 7.54 1.40 -5.05
CA VAL A 334 7.32 0.11 -4.37
C VAL A 334 6.28 -0.73 -5.10
N CYS A 335 5.17 -0.13 -5.55
CA CYS A 335 4.16 -0.83 -6.35
C CYS A 335 4.74 -1.38 -7.66
N PHE A 336 5.51 -0.58 -8.39
CA PHE A 336 6.19 -1.05 -9.62
C PHE A 336 7.28 -2.09 -9.34
N ALA A 337 8.01 -1.98 -8.23
CA ALA A 337 8.94 -3.02 -7.80
C ALA A 337 8.22 -4.35 -7.51
N ALA A 338 7.07 -4.30 -6.83
CA ALA A 338 6.25 -5.47 -6.55
C ALA A 338 5.75 -6.14 -7.84
N VAL A 339 5.23 -5.35 -8.80
CA VAL A 339 4.81 -5.87 -10.12
C VAL A 339 6.00 -6.42 -10.90
N GLY A 340 7.18 -5.78 -10.83
CA GLY A 340 8.42 -6.27 -11.44
C GLY A 340 8.84 -7.64 -10.90
N LEU A 341 8.74 -7.84 -9.59
CA LEU A 341 9.00 -9.14 -8.96
C LEU A 341 7.96 -10.19 -9.38
N LEU A 342 6.67 -9.87 -9.38
CA LEU A 342 5.61 -10.76 -9.85
C LEU A 342 5.82 -11.16 -11.32
N TYR A 343 6.17 -10.20 -12.17
CA TYR A 343 6.50 -10.42 -13.57
C TYR A 343 7.70 -11.37 -13.73
N ARG A 344 8.73 -11.22 -12.89
CA ARG A 344 9.93 -12.05 -12.96
C ARG A 344 9.72 -13.48 -12.46
N ILE A 345 8.82 -13.66 -11.48
CA ILE A 345 8.45 -14.96 -10.92
C ILE A 345 7.57 -15.76 -11.90
N SER A 346 6.73 -15.06 -12.66
CA SER A 346 5.79 -15.69 -13.61
C SER A 346 6.49 -16.24 -14.86
#